data_d03af4f2b13d3e6c7686f5b8eff6a055
#
_entry.id   d03af4f2b13d3e6c7686f5b8eff6a055
#
_cell.length_a   1.000
_cell.length_b   1.000
_cell.length_c   1.000
_cell.angle_alpha   90.00
_cell.angle_beta   90.00
_cell.angle_gamma   90.00
#
_symmetry.space_group_name_H-M   'P 1'
#
loop_
_entity.id
_entity.type
_entity.pdbx_description
1 polymer ?
#
loop_
_entity_poly.entity_id
_entity_poly.type
_entity_poly.pdbx_seq_one_letter_code
_entity_poly.pdbx_strand_id
1 'polypeptide(L)'
;MKLKEMLSDYQLGEQPNWDGEQIITGITDSSRDIMEGMIFVAIAGFEQDGHDYIPLAIAKGAALIVGEHDCPEALPIPYLKVANSRQVLGQLADKFYDHPSGRKRVIGITGTNGKTTTAFFLKHLLEQQGYGVSMIGTIYNEINGIQYPTPNTTPNAEKVHELIAASKDDFIVIEVSSHGWYNTVWRASFLTTPCS
;
A
#
# COMPACT_ATOMS: atom_id res chain seq x y z
N MET A 1 14.40 3.81 5.07
CA MET A 1 13.85 4.48 6.27
C MET A 1 14.18 3.63 7.49
N LYS A 2 14.45 4.23 8.67
CA LYS A 2 14.72 3.46 9.89
C LYS A 2 13.43 2.94 10.51
N LEU A 3 13.49 1.78 11.15
CA LEU A 3 12.31 1.14 11.76
C LEU A 3 11.64 2.04 12.81
N LYS A 4 12.42 2.75 13.65
CA LYS A 4 11.88 3.72 14.62
C LYS A 4 11.12 4.87 13.98
N GLU A 5 11.55 5.31 12.80
CA GLU A 5 10.87 6.36 12.04
C GLU A 5 9.56 5.85 11.46
N MET A 6 9.59 4.62 10.91
CA MET A 6 8.38 3.95 10.39
C MET A 6 7.30 3.82 11.44
N LEU A 7 7.66 3.51 12.66
CA LEU A 7 6.73 3.17 13.75
C LEU A 7 6.53 4.30 14.77
N SER A 8 6.93 5.54 14.45
CA SER A 8 6.81 6.69 15.38
C SER A 8 5.37 6.94 15.87
N ASP A 9 4.38 6.52 15.10
CA ASP A 9 2.95 6.72 15.40
C ASP A 9 2.34 5.51 16.14
N TYR A 10 3.15 4.47 16.40
CA TYR A 10 2.71 3.23 17.04
C TYR A 10 3.42 3.06 18.37
N GLN A 11 2.67 2.64 19.39
CA GLN A 11 3.24 2.23 20.68
C GLN A 11 3.65 0.74 20.59
N LEU A 12 4.93 0.52 20.43
CA LEU A 12 5.50 -0.81 20.63
C LEU A 12 5.74 -0.97 22.13
N GLY A 13 5.08 -1.94 22.76
CA GLY A 13 5.48 -2.39 24.09
C GLY A 13 6.95 -2.85 24.12
N GLU A 14 7.46 -3.20 25.28
CA GLU A 14 8.80 -3.82 25.39
C GLU A 14 8.85 -5.07 24.50
N GLN A 15 9.65 -5.00 23.44
CA GLN A 15 9.81 -6.07 22.47
C GLN A 15 11.21 -6.65 22.57
N PRO A 16 11.36 -7.97 22.67
CA PRO A 16 12.68 -8.60 22.54
C PRO A 16 13.22 -8.34 21.13
N ASN A 17 14.52 -8.09 21.03
CA ASN A 17 15.23 -7.89 19.75
C ASN A 17 14.78 -6.65 18.93
N TRP A 18 14.28 -5.60 19.59
CA TRP A 18 13.97 -4.34 18.96
C TRP A 18 15.25 -3.57 18.60
N ASP A 19 15.53 -3.42 17.31
CA ASP A 19 16.54 -2.49 16.79
C ASP A 19 15.87 -1.39 15.97
N GLY A 20 15.62 -0.26 16.62
CA GLY A 20 15.01 0.91 15.98
C GLY A 20 15.88 1.55 14.87
N GLU A 21 17.18 1.26 14.82
CA GLU A 21 18.11 1.76 13.81
C GLU A 21 18.12 0.89 12.56
N GLN A 22 17.50 -0.29 12.58
CA GLN A 22 17.41 -1.19 11.43
C GLN A 22 16.77 -0.47 10.23
N ILE A 23 17.39 -0.62 9.07
CA ILE A 23 16.89 -0.04 7.81
C ILE A 23 15.81 -0.94 7.23
N ILE A 24 14.63 -0.36 7.01
CA ILE A 24 13.54 -1.02 6.32
C ILE A 24 13.73 -0.86 4.82
N THR A 25 13.68 -1.99 4.10
CA THR A 25 13.90 -2.09 2.66
C THR A 25 12.61 -2.08 1.85
N GLY A 26 11.46 -2.40 2.49
CA GLY A 26 10.14 -2.42 1.86
C GLY A 26 9.06 -2.89 2.83
N ILE A 27 7.85 -2.97 2.31
CA ILE A 27 6.67 -3.45 3.03
C ILE A 27 5.90 -4.37 2.10
N THR A 28 5.34 -5.46 2.61
CA THR A 28 4.48 -6.33 1.80
C THR A 28 3.50 -7.15 2.64
N ASP A 29 2.34 -7.49 2.06
CA ASP A 29 1.40 -8.50 2.58
C ASP A 29 1.55 -9.85 1.89
N SER A 30 2.44 -9.93 0.88
CA SER A 30 2.71 -11.15 0.13
C SER A 30 3.92 -11.89 0.69
N SER A 31 3.70 -13.08 1.24
CA SER A 31 4.78 -13.95 1.71
C SER A 31 5.73 -14.42 0.59
N ARG A 32 5.32 -14.29 -0.69
CA ARG A 32 6.15 -14.62 -1.85
C ARG A 32 7.19 -13.55 -2.12
N ASP A 33 6.79 -12.28 -1.94
CA ASP A 33 7.58 -11.09 -2.32
C ASP A 33 8.47 -10.58 -1.18
N ILE A 34 8.40 -11.24 -0.02
CA ILE A 34 9.22 -10.84 1.13
C ILE A 34 10.72 -11.02 0.84
N MET A 35 11.48 -10.01 1.20
CA MET A 35 12.93 -9.98 1.16
C MET A 35 13.49 -9.50 2.50
N GLU A 36 14.79 -9.68 2.70
CA GLU A 36 15.50 -9.27 3.92
C GLU A 36 15.29 -7.77 4.23
N GLY A 37 14.97 -7.47 5.47
CA GLY A 37 14.76 -6.12 5.97
C GLY A 37 13.37 -5.54 5.67
N MET A 38 12.44 -6.31 5.07
CA MET A 38 11.07 -5.85 4.83
C MET A 38 10.17 -5.99 6.07
N ILE A 39 9.12 -5.18 6.12
CA ILE A 39 7.99 -5.37 7.02
C ILE A 39 6.99 -6.31 6.36
N PHE A 40 6.63 -7.39 7.03
CA PHE A 40 5.55 -8.27 6.60
C PHE A 40 4.26 -7.93 7.35
N VAL A 41 3.19 -7.63 6.61
CA VAL A 41 1.87 -7.36 7.17
C VAL A 41 0.97 -8.57 6.96
N ALA A 42 0.74 -9.32 8.03
CA ALA A 42 -0.15 -10.47 8.03
C ALA A 42 -1.61 -10.00 8.01
N ILE A 43 -2.30 -10.24 6.90
CA ILE A 43 -3.70 -9.86 6.71
C ILE A 43 -4.56 -11.11 6.75
N ALA A 44 -5.58 -11.12 7.60
CA ALA A 44 -6.62 -12.15 7.57
C ALA A 44 -7.44 -12.02 6.28
N GLY A 45 -7.25 -12.93 5.35
CA GLY A 45 -7.98 -13.03 4.09
C GLY A 45 -9.24 -13.88 4.22
N PHE A 46 -10.08 -13.87 3.17
CA PHE A 46 -11.29 -14.71 3.13
C PHE A 46 -10.98 -16.20 2.91
N GLU A 47 -9.95 -16.52 2.13
CA GLU A 47 -9.58 -17.91 1.77
C GLU A 47 -8.33 -18.38 2.53
N GLN A 48 -7.44 -17.47 2.86
CA GLN A 48 -6.16 -17.77 3.53
C GLN A 48 -5.87 -16.68 4.57
N ASP A 49 -5.37 -17.09 5.73
CA ASP A 49 -4.91 -16.18 6.76
C ASP A 49 -3.41 -15.86 6.56
N GLY A 50 -3.10 -14.58 6.41
CA GLY A 50 -1.71 -14.11 6.29
C GLY A 50 -0.85 -14.48 7.49
N HIS A 51 -1.45 -14.68 8.67
CA HIS A 51 -0.74 -15.07 9.88
C HIS A 51 -0.10 -16.47 9.79
N ASP A 52 -0.64 -17.37 8.95
CA ASP A 52 -0.05 -18.69 8.69
C ASP A 52 1.33 -18.60 8.00
N TYR A 53 1.62 -17.47 7.36
CA TYR A 53 2.87 -17.24 6.65
C TYR A 53 3.94 -16.51 7.47
N ILE A 54 3.68 -16.18 8.74
CA ILE A 54 4.65 -15.53 9.62
C ILE A 54 5.97 -16.31 9.72
N PRO A 55 5.96 -17.65 9.91
CA PRO A 55 7.21 -18.41 9.96
C PRO A 55 8.04 -18.30 8.67
N LEU A 56 7.37 -18.29 7.51
CA LEU A 56 8.03 -18.11 6.22
C LEU A 56 8.61 -16.71 6.07
N ALA A 57 7.89 -15.69 6.52
CA ALA A 57 8.34 -14.31 6.49
C ALA A 57 9.62 -14.12 7.34
N ILE A 58 9.65 -14.69 8.52
CA ILE A 58 10.83 -14.69 9.40
C ILE A 58 12.00 -15.41 8.74
N ALA A 59 11.77 -16.59 8.16
CA ALA A 59 12.80 -17.36 7.49
C ALA A 59 13.42 -16.62 6.28
N LYS A 60 12.65 -15.71 5.64
CA LYS A 60 13.11 -14.85 4.55
C LYS A 60 13.75 -13.54 5.02
N GLY A 61 13.88 -13.31 6.32
CA GLY A 61 14.55 -12.15 6.87
C GLY A 61 13.67 -10.91 7.05
N ALA A 62 12.36 -11.09 7.31
CA ALA A 62 11.50 -9.98 7.69
C ALA A 62 12.08 -9.24 8.91
N ALA A 63 12.03 -7.91 8.90
CA ALA A 63 12.50 -7.05 9.98
C ALA A 63 11.46 -6.86 11.09
N LEU A 64 10.18 -6.92 10.71
CA LEU A 64 9.03 -6.73 11.60
C LEU A 64 7.84 -7.50 11.04
N ILE A 65 7.05 -8.07 11.92
CA ILE A 65 5.71 -8.59 11.61
C ILE A 65 4.65 -7.63 12.14
N VAL A 66 3.64 -7.36 11.32
CA VAL A 66 2.41 -6.66 11.73
C VAL A 66 1.25 -7.63 11.59
N GLY A 67 0.39 -7.75 12.60
CA GLY A 67 -0.75 -8.67 12.56
C GLY A 67 -1.88 -8.27 13.52
N GLU A 68 -3.03 -8.92 13.36
CA GLU A 68 -4.24 -8.65 14.18
C GLU A 68 -4.36 -9.59 15.37
N HIS A 69 -3.77 -10.78 15.29
CA HIS A 69 -3.80 -11.78 16.35
C HIS A 69 -2.80 -11.48 17.47
N ASP A 70 -2.96 -12.15 18.58
CA ASP A 70 -1.94 -12.10 19.63
C ASP A 70 -0.63 -12.65 19.08
N CYS A 71 0.49 -12.08 19.56
CA CYS A 71 1.80 -12.52 19.14
C CYS A 71 1.95 -14.04 19.41
N PRO A 72 2.31 -14.84 18.40
CA PRO A 72 2.71 -16.22 18.64
C PRO A 72 3.86 -16.26 19.66
N GLU A 73 4.04 -17.40 20.34
CA GLU A 73 5.11 -17.57 21.34
C GLU A 73 6.46 -17.05 20.82
N ALA A 74 7.11 -16.22 21.60
CA ALA A 74 8.45 -15.63 21.45
C ALA A 74 9.04 -15.64 20.03
N LEU A 75 8.61 -14.67 19.19
CA LEU A 75 9.21 -14.49 17.86
C LEU A 75 10.64 -13.94 17.97
N PRO A 76 11.56 -14.33 17.08
CA PRO A 76 12.93 -13.83 17.04
C PRO A 76 13.04 -12.37 16.54
N ILE A 77 11.96 -11.79 16.04
CA ILE A 77 11.87 -10.42 15.53
C ILE A 77 10.65 -9.71 16.13
N PRO A 78 10.62 -8.38 16.14
CA PRO A 78 9.50 -7.61 16.69
C PRO A 78 8.16 -7.94 16.03
N TYR A 79 7.09 -7.88 16.82
CA TYR A 79 5.71 -8.05 16.39
C TYR A 79 4.87 -6.86 16.81
N LEU A 80 4.19 -6.21 15.85
CA LEU A 80 3.25 -5.13 16.10
C LEU A 80 1.81 -5.65 15.96
N LYS A 81 1.11 -5.80 17.10
CA LYS A 81 -0.32 -6.11 17.09
C LYS A 81 -1.12 -4.85 16.77
N VAL A 82 -2.05 -4.98 15.83
CA VAL A 82 -2.91 -3.88 15.38
C VAL A 82 -4.37 -4.34 15.27
N ALA A 83 -5.31 -3.40 15.29
CA ALA A 83 -6.73 -3.71 15.16
C ALA A 83 -7.15 -3.97 13.69
N ASN A 84 -6.42 -3.42 12.71
CA ASN A 84 -6.71 -3.57 11.29
C ASN A 84 -5.40 -3.52 10.48
N SER A 85 -4.92 -4.69 10.09
CA SER A 85 -3.66 -4.84 9.36
C SER A 85 -3.71 -4.23 7.95
N ARG A 86 -4.88 -4.26 7.28
CA ARG A 86 -5.05 -3.62 5.96
C ARG A 86 -4.89 -2.10 6.03
N GLN A 87 -5.45 -1.48 7.06
CA GLN A 87 -5.30 -0.05 7.29
C GLN A 87 -3.84 0.32 7.57
N VAL A 88 -3.19 -0.46 8.42
CA VAL A 88 -1.79 -0.26 8.79
C VAL A 88 -0.87 -0.47 7.60
N LEU A 89 -1.13 -1.45 6.72
CA LEU A 89 -0.39 -1.62 5.47
C LEU A 89 -0.39 -0.33 4.64
N GLY A 90 -1.58 0.29 4.46
CA GLY A 90 -1.69 1.56 3.72
C GLY A 90 -0.94 2.71 4.39
N GLN A 91 -1.05 2.84 5.72
CA GLN A 91 -0.37 3.90 6.49
C GLN A 91 1.16 3.75 6.44
N LEU A 92 1.66 2.53 6.61
CA LEU A 92 3.09 2.26 6.53
C LEU A 92 3.61 2.46 5.11
N ALA A 93 2.87 2.04 4.07
CA ALA A 93 3.24 2.27 2.68
C ALA A 93 3.28 3.76 2.35
N ASP A 94 2.25 4.54 2.73
CA ASP A 94 2.24 5.99 2.55
C ASP A 94 3.48 6.65 3.18
N LYS A 95 3.82 6.26 4.42
CA LYS A 95 4.97 6.78 5.13
C LYS A 95 6.30 6.34 4.51
N PHE A 96 6.42 5.06 4.11
CA PHE A 96 7.63 4.52 3.49
C PHE A 96 7.99 5.23 2.19
N TYR A 97 6.98 5.54 1.37
CA TYR A 97 7.14 6.27 0.11
C TYR A 97 7.07 7.80 0.29
N ASP A 98 7.16 8.30 1.53
CA ASP A 98 7.24 9.72 1.86
C ASP A 98 6.01 10.52 1.39
N HIS A 99 4.82 10.00 1.76
CA HIS A 99 3.51 10.61 1.51
C HIS A 99 3.28 11.00 0.03
N PRO A 100 3.40 10.05 -0.91
CA PRO A 100 3.44 10.36 -2.33
C PRO A 100 2.13 10.97 -2.84
N SER A 101 1.00 10.61 -2.24
CA SER A 101 -0.31 11.17 -2.58
C SER A 101 -0.47 12.64 -2.21
N GLY A 102 0.20 13.11 -1.18
CA GLY A 102 0.20 14.53 -0.79
C GLY A 102 1.00 15.43 -1.74
N ARG A 103 1.83 14.84 -2.58
CA ARG A 103 2.70 15.55 -3.53
C ARG A 103 2.19 15.51 -4.98
N LYS A 104 1.13 14.77 -5.24
CA LYS A 104 0.56 14.53 -6.57
C LYS A 104 -0.93 14.83 -6.58
N ARG A 105 -1.44 15.19 -7.75
CA ARG A 105 -2.89 15.35 -7.96
C ARG A 105 -3.48 13.98 -8.29
N VAL A 106 -4.02 13.33 -7.27
CA VAL A 106 -4.60 11.99 -7.41
C VAL A 106 -6.11 12.07 -7.54
N ILE A 107 -6.66 11.43 -8.58
CA ILE A 107 -8.10 11.40 -8.85
C ILE A 107 -8.55 9.94 -8.80
N GLY A 108 -9.35 9.61 -7.79
CA GLY A 108 -9.96 8.28 -7.65
C GLY A 108 -11.31 8.20 -8.35
N ILE A 109 -11.50 7.17 -9.17
CA ILE A 109 -12.76 6.88 -9.86
C ILE A 109 -13.36 5.61 -9.28
N THR A 110 -14.53 5.73 -8.66
CA THR A 110 -15.29 4.61 -8.12
C THR A 110 -16.67 4.52 -8.76
N GLY A 111 -17.30 3.38 -8.64
CA GLY A 111 -18.64 3.11 -9.18
C GLY A 111 -18.82 1.64 -9.53
N THR A 112 -20.05 1.20 -9.74
CA THR A 112 -20.35 -0.18 -10.14
C THR A 112 -19.96 -0.44 -11.60
N ASN A 113 -20.24 0.53 -12.50
CA ASN A 113 -19.94 0.46 -13.92
C ASN A 113 -19.24 1.75 -14.40
N GLY A 114 -18.56 1.67 -15.54
CA GLY A 114 -18.00 2.83 -16.24
C GLY A 114 -16.68 3.38 -15.67
N LYS A 115 -16.13 2.80 -14.61
CA LYS A 115 -14.86 3.26 -14.00
C LYS A 115 -13.75 3.39 -15.04
N THR A 116 -13.48 2.29 -15.74
CA THR A 116 -12.43 2.21 -16.76
C THR A 116 -12.64 3.24 -17.87
N THR A 117 -13.87 3.30 -18.43
CA THR A 117 -14.20 4.28 -19.48
C THR A 117 -13.99 5.72 -19.01
N THR A 118 -14.42 6.03 -17.78
CA THR A 118 -14.26 7.37 -17.20
C THR A 118 -12.78 7.68 -16.94
N ALA A 119 -12.00 6.70 -16.48
CA ALA A 119 -10.57 6.87 -16.26
C ALA A 119 -9.82 7.20 -17.55
N PHE A 120 -10.08 6.45 -18.63
CA PHE A 120 -9.49 6.71 -19.94
C PHE A 120 -9.91 8.07 -20.51
N PHE A 121 -11.19 8.40 -20.37
CA PHE A 121 -11.71 9.68 -20.85
C PHE A 121 -11.07 10.86 -20.11
N LEU A 122 -11.00 10.77 -18.79
CA LEU A 122 -10.36 11.80 -17.96
C LEU A 122 -8.87 11.94 -18.28
N LYS A 123 -8.15 10.81 -18.39
CA LYS A 123 -6.74 10.79 -18.78
C LYS A 123 -6.58 11.53 -20.12
N HIS A 124 -7.36 11.17 -21.13
CA HIS A 124 -7.28 11.79 -22.44
C HIS A 124 -7.55 13.30 -22.38
N LEU A 125 -8.56 13.75 -21.63
CA LEU A 125 -8.87 15.17 -21.48
C LEU A 125 -7.71 15.96 -20.86
N LEU A 126 -7.09 15.41 -19.82
CA LEU A 126 -5.96 16.05 -19.16
C LEU A 126 -4.73 16.11 -20.05
N GLU A 127 -4.46 15.06 -20.83
CA GLU A 127 -3.36 15.02 -21.80
C GLU A 127 -3.57 16.04 -22.92
N GLN A 128 -4.81 16.25 -23.39
CA GLN A 128 -5.14 17.30 -24.38
C GLN A 128 -4.88 18.72 -23.83
N GLN A 129 -4.86 18.89 -22.52
CA GLN A 129 -4.50 20.15 -21.87
C GLN A 129 -2.98 20.26 -21.60
N GLY A 130 -2.18 19.28 -22.05
CA GLY A 130 -0.73 19.28 -21.92
C GLY A 130 -0.18 18.76 -20.60
N TYR A 131 -1.01 18.11 -19.77
CA TYR A 131 -0.54 17.50 -18.52
C TYR A 131 0.00 16.10 -18.74
N GLY A 132 1.04 15.73 -17.99
CA GLY A 132 1.45 14.33 -17.81
C GLY A 132 0.43 13.60 -16.95
N VAL A 133 -0.01 12.41 -17.36
CA VAL A 133 -1.04 11.64 -16.64
C VAL A 133 -0.65 10.17 -16.53
N SER A 134 -0.41 9.71 -15.32
CA SER A 134 -0.33 8.28 -15.00
C SER A 134 -1.72 7.71 -14.72
N MET A 135 -1.91 6.43 -15.01
CA MET A 135 -3.18 5.72 -14.75
C MET A 135 -2.91 4.39 -14.04
N ILE A 136 -3.65 4.14 -12.97
CA ILE A 136 -3.67 2.85 -12.26
C ILE A 136 -5.08 2.26 -12.43
N GLY A 137 -5.19 1.21 -13.22
CA GLY A 137 -6.48 0.69 -13.66
C GLY A 137 -6.56 -0.83 -13.71
N THR A 138 -7.72 -1.31 -14.13
CA THR A 138 -8.02 -2.75 -14.18
C THR A 138 -7.44 -3.45 -15.39
N ILE A 139 -7.19 -2.74 -16.49
CA ILE A 139 -6.66 -3.32 -17.74
C ILE A 139 -5.14 -3.29 -17.73
N TYR A 140 -4.56 -2.15 -17.38
CA TYR A 140 -3.13 -1.95 -17.23
C TYR A 140 -2.85 -0.77 -16.31
N ASN A 141 -1.65 -0.71 -15.78
CA ASN A 141 -1.11 0.50 -15.17
C ASN A 141 -0.24 1.22 -16.20
N GLU A 142 -0.36 2.55 -16.28
CA GLU A 142 0.51 3.38 -17.10
C GLU A 142 1.18 4.43 -16.23
N ILE A 143 2.49 4.36 -16.11
CA ILE A 143 3.29 5.28 -15.30
C ILE A 143 4.36 5.90 -16.18
N ASN A 144 4.40 7.24 -16.23
CA ASN A 144 5.35 7.98 -17.07
C ASN A 144 5.30 7.57 -18.56
N GLY A 145 4.12 7.25 -19.09
CA GLY A 145 3.91 6.80 -20.46
C GLY A 145 4.30 5.34 -20.75
N ILE A 146 4.71 4.57 -19.71
CA ILE A 146 5.06 3.15 -19.85
C ILE A 146 3.92 2.30 -19.28
N GLN A 147 3.44 1.36 -20.08
CA GLN A 147 2.37 0.45 -19.69
C GLN A 147 2.91 -0.81 -19.04
N TYR A 148 2.29 -1.20 -17.93
CA TYR A 148 2.57 -2.41 -17.17
C TYR A 148 1.31 -3.27 -17.08
N PRO A 149 1.39 -4.58 -17.33
CA PRO A 149 0.24 -5.46 -17.15
C PRO A 149 -0.18 -5.49 -15.68
N THR A 150 -1.49 -5.49 -15.44
CA THR A 150 -2.04 -5.69 -14.10
C THR A 150 -2.47 -7.15 -13.94
N PRO A 151 -1.93 -7.88 -12.97
CA PRO A 151 -2.42 -9.23 -12.67
C PRO A 151 -3.79 -9.23 -12.00
N ASN A 152 -4.22 -8.13 -11.41
CA ASN A 152 -5.45 -8.00 -10.61
C ASN A 152 -6.16 -6.66 -10.84
N THR A 153 -7.44 -6.63 -10.54
CA THR A 153 -8.38 -5.51 -10.76
C THR A 153 -8.00 -4.23 -10.00
N THR A 154 -7.36 -4.34 -8.84
CA THR A 154 -6.83 -3.20 -8.06
C THR A 154 -5.58 -3.70 -7.35
N PRO A 155 -4.43 -3.05 -7.53
CA PRO A 155 -3.24 -3.37 -6.76
C PRO A 155 -3.50 -3.19 -5.26
N ASN A 156 -2.77 -3.91 -4.41
CA ASN A 156 -2.80 -3.68 -2.98
C ASN A 156 -2.26 -2.28 -2.63
N ALA A 157 -2.48 -1.86 -1.39
CA ALA A 157 -2.16 -0.50 -0.95
C ALA A 157 -0.68 -0.14 -1.16
N GLU A 158 0.21 -1.06 -0.83
CA GLU A 158 1.65 -0.84 -0.96
C GLU A 158 2.03 -0.56 -2.42
N LYS A 159 1.51 -1.38 -3.36
CA LYS A 159 1.80 -1.24 -4.79
C LYS A 159 1.26 0.06 -5.38
N VAL A 160 0.12 0.50 -4.88
CA VAL A 160 -0.44 1.80 -5.28
C VAL A 160 0.47 2.94 -4.84
N HIS A 161 0.92 2.96 -3.58
CA HIS A 161 1.84 4.00 -3.09
C HIS A 161 3.18 3.95 -3.83
N GLU A 162 3.70 2.77 -4.12
CA GLU A 162 4.89 2.59 -4.96
C GLU A 162 4.72 3.24 -6.34
N LEU A 163 3.60 2.94 -7.03
CA LEU A 163 3.33 3.48 -8.36
C LEU A 163 3.13 5.00 -8.34
N ILE A 164 2.46 5.54 -7.31
CA ILE A 164 2.31 6.99 -7.14
C ILE A 164 3.69 7.64 -6.93
N ALA A 165 4.53 7.05 -6.10
CA ALA A 165 5.87 7.56 -5.83
C ALA A 165 6.79 7.50 -7.07
N ALA A 166 6.65 6.46 -7.90
CA ALA A 166 7.41 6.30 -9.14
C ALA A 166 6.96 7.25 -10.26
N SER A 167 5.73 7.77 -10.20
CA SER A 167 5.20 8.68 -11.21
C SER A 167 5.90 10.04 -11.15
N LYS A 168 6.23 10.58 -12.33
CA LYS A 168 6.70 11.96 -12.54
C LYS A 168 5.62 12.87 -13.12
N ASP A 169 4.46 12.30 -13.46
CA ASP A 169 3.35 13.00 -14.08
C ASP A 169 2.64 13.96 -13.13
N ASP A 170 1.90 14.92 -13.68
CA ASP A 170 1.15 15.94 -12.93
C ASP A 170 -0.08 15.37 -12.23
N PHE A 171 -0.73 14.40 -12.90
CA PHE A 171 -1.94 13.74 -12.42
C PHE A 171 -1.77 12.23 -12.38
N ILE A 172 -2.48 11.62 -11.44
CA ILE A 172 -2.63 10.16 -11.35
C ILE A 172 -4.10 9.84 -11.26
N VAL A 173 -4.62 9.12 -12.24
CA VAL A 173 -6.00 8.64 -12.28
C VAL A 173 -6.02 7.19 -11.79
N ILE A 174 -6.85 6.89 -10.80
CA ILE A 174 -6.90 5.57 -10.18
C ILE A 174 -8.32 5.01 -10.22
N GLU A 175 -8.48 3.81 -10.77
CA GLU A 175 -9.72 3.05 -10.63
C GLU A 175 -9.78 2.40 -9.25
N VAL A 176 -10.78 2.78 -8.44
CA VAL A 176 -10.99 2.25 -7.11
C VAL A 176 -12.20 1.30 -7.12
N SER A 177 -12.00 0.04 -6.77
CA SER A 177 -13.13 -0.89 -6.62
C SER A 177 -14.03 -0.45 -5.47
N SER A 178 -15.33 -0.74 -5.54
CA SER A 178 -16.29 -0.44 -4.47
C SER A 178 -15.89 -1.08 -3.14
N HIS A 179 -15.24 -2.25 -3.16
CA HIS A 179 -14.67 -2.92 -1.99
C HIS A 179 -13.39 -2.24 -1.49
N GLY A 180 -12.57 -1.69 -2.37
CA GLY A 180 -11.36 -0.93 -2.01
C GLY A 180 -11.66 0.36 -1.27
N TRP A 181 -12.82 1.00 -1.56
CA TRP A 181 -13.25 2.22 -0.88
C TRP A 181 -13.61 1.98 0.59
N TYR A 182 -14.24 0.85 0.90
CA TYR A 182 -14.59 0.46 2.27
C TYR A 182 -13.39 -0.02 3.09
N ASN A 183 -12.35 -0.53 2.44
CA ASN A 183 -11.15 -1.07 3.09
C ASN A 183 -10.12 0.02 3.43
N THR A 184 -10.53 1.15 4.00
CA THR A 184 -9.73 2.14 4.76
C THR A 184 -8.37 2.58 4.17
N VAL A 185 -7.86 1.92 3.14
CA VAL A 185 -6.58 2.20 2.49
C VAL A 185 -6.52 3.63 1.96
N TRP A 186 -7.68 4.14 1.48
CA TRP A 186 -7.79 5.44 0.83
C TRP A 186 -8.17 6.58 1.78
N ARG A 187 -8.72 6.27 2.95
CA ARG A 187 -9.19 7.30 3.91
C ARG A 187 -8.08 8.08 4.59
N ALA A 188 -6.91 7.49 4.76
CA ALA A 188 -5.78 8.14 5.42
C ALA A 188 -5.00 9.08 4.47
N SER A 189 -5.05 8.81 3.15
CA SER A 189 -4.22 9.50 2.17
C SER A 189 -4.98 10.47 1.27
N PHE A 190 -6.31 10.37 1.16
CA PHE A 190 -7.11 11.13 0.19
C PHE A 190 -8.33 11.80 0.85
N LEU A 191 -8.11 12.81 1.68
CA LEU A 191 -9.15 13.78 2.02
C LEU A 191 -9.33 14.75 0.84
N THR A 192 -10.00 14.27 -0.21
CA THR A 192 -10.55 15.16 -1.21
C THR A 192 -11.99 15.47 -0.88
N THR A 193 -12.33 16.74 -0.88
CA THR A 193 -13.68 17.29 -0.76
C THR A 193 -14.61 16.55 -1.73
N PRO A 194 -15.74 15.98 -1.27
CA PRO A 194 -16.75 15.49 -2.20
C PRO A 194 -17.26 16.67 -3.02
N CYS A 195 -17.22 16.55 -4.33
CA CYS A 195 -18.00 17.45 -5.20
C CYS A 195 -19.48 17.23 -4.85
N SER A 196 -20.07 18.25 -4.25
CA SER A 196 -21.52 18.38 -4.07
C SER A 196 -22.20 18.63 -5.41
#